data_da0d1d5a8e6eb1536b77b3fd84be8690
#
_entry.id   da0d1d5a8e6eb1536b77b3fd84be8690
#
_cell.length_a   1.000
_cell.length_b   1.000
_cell.length_c   1.000
_cell.angle_alpha   90.00
_cell.angle_beta   90.00
_cell.angle_gamma   90.00
#
_symmetry.space_group_name_H-M   'P 1'
#
loop_
_entity.id
_entity.type
_entity.pdbx_description
1 polymer ?
#
loop_
_entity_poly.entity_id
_entity_poly.type
_entity_poly.pdbx_seq_one_letter_code
_entity_poly.pdbx_strand_id
1 'polypeptide(L)'
;MIQDARRRLEDLLDREIELARVLAATLAAEKTALTGDSSRAVEENTAEKIRVLEAIEKLDQERRALCASPTSPGIAASVAERWRSLMDVMAGCRTANEVNGHIIHVRRHQIRQLIDIVRGGPSVTYDPQGKTFARALRELARA
;
A
#
# COMPACT_ATOMS: atom_id res chain seq x y z
N MET A 1 31.83 12.13 -17.69
CA MET A 1 30.44 12.04 -18.21
C MET A 1 29.75 10.76 -17.83
N ILE A 2 30.22 9.59 -18.24
CA ILE A 2 29.60 8.30 -17.87
C ILE A 2 29.67 8.02 -16.36
N GLN A 3 30.76 8.39 -15.70
CA GLN A 3 30.92 8.24 -14.25
C GLN A 3 29.97 9.16 -13.46
N ASP A 4 29.75 10.36 -13.94
CA ASP A 4 28.82 11.29 -13.28
C ASP A 4 27.37 10.82 -13.44
N ALA A 5 27.01 10.33 -14.61
CA ALA A 5 25.70 9.74 -14.85
C ALA A 5 25.47 8.49 -13.99
N ARG A 6 26.51 7.66 -13.79
CA ARG A 6 26.45 6.49 -12.90
C ARG A 6 26.23 6.91 -11.46
N ARG A 7 27.00 7.86 -10.92
CA ARG A 7 26.82 8.36 -9.56
C ARG A 7 25.42 8.91 -9.36
N ARG A 8 24.93 9.67 -10.32
CA ARG A 8 23.58 10.21 -10.27
C ARG A 8 22.52 9.10 -10.24
N LEU A 9 22.70 8.04 -11.03
CA LEU A 9 21.81 6.88 -11.01
C LEU A 9 21.86 6.13 -9.68
N GLU A 10 23.05 5.95 -9.13
CA GLU A 10 23.23 5.33 -7.82
C GLU A 10 22.55 6.15 -6.72
N ASP A 11 22.71 7.46 -6.73
CA ASP A 11 22.06 8.37 -5.79
C ASP A 11 20.52 8.31 -5.91
N LEU A 12 20.00 8.29 -7.13
CA LEU A 12 18.55 8.17 -7.36
C LEU A 12 18.02 6.85 -6.81
N LEU A 13 18.71 5.74 -7.08
CA LEU A 13 18.33 4.43 -6.56
C LEU A 13 18.40 4.37 -5.04
N ASP A 14 19.43 4.92 -4.41
CA ASP A 14 19.54 4.96 -2.96
C ASP A 14 18.39 5.77 -2.34
N ARG A 15 18.00 6.88 -2.95
CA ARG A 15 16.85 7.68 -2.52
C ARG A 15 15.53 6.95 -2.73
N GLU A 16 15.36 6.26 -3.85
CA GLU A 16 14.18 5.43 -4.10
C GLU A 16 14.08 4.31 -3.06
N ILE A 17 15.17 3.65 -2.73
CA ILE A 17 15.23 2.58 -1.70
C ILE A 17 14.80 3.15 -0.33
N GLU A 18 15.30 4.31 0.06
CA GLU A 18 14.90 4.95 1.31
C GLU A 18 13.41 5.27 1.34
N LEU A 19 12.87 5.84 0.27
CA LEU A 19 11.43 6.11 0.17
C LEU A 19 10.60 4.83 0.15
N ALA A 20 11.09 3.77 -0.48
CA ALA A 20 10.41 2.48 -0.47
C ALA A 20 10.35 1.88 0.95
N ARG A 21 11.41 2.05 1.74
CA ARG A 21 11.41 1.67 3.16
C ARG A 21 10.42 2.49 3.99
N VAL A 22 10.35 3.78 3.73
CA VAL A 22 9.33 4.67 4.34
C VAL A 22 7.93 4.20 3.95
N LEU A 23 7.71 3.83 2.69
CA LEU A 23 6.44 3.27 2.24
C LEU A 23 6.12 1.96 2.98
N ALA A 24 7.08 1.08 3.16
CA ALA A 24 6.87 -0.17 3.91
C ALA A 24 6.42 0.12 5.35
N ALA A 25 7.06 1.08 6.03
CA ALA A 25 6.66 1.52 7.36
C ALA A 25 5.26 2.16 7.37
N THR A 26 4.95 2.97 6.36
CA THR A 26 3.64 3.60 6.19
C THR A 26 2.54 2.55 5.99
N LEU A 27 2.80 1.51 5.21
CA LEU A 27 1.86 0.40 4.99
C LEU A 27 1.65 -0.44 6.25
N ALA A 28 2.68 -0.64 7.06
CA ALA A 28 2.56 -1.29 8.36
C ALA A 28 1.69 -0.46 9.32
N ALA A 29 1.90 0.86 9.35
CA ALA A 29 1.07 1.79 10.12
C ALA A 29 -0.38 1.83 9.60
N GLU A 30 -0.60 1.74 8.28
CA GLU A 30 -1.92 1.64 7.68
C GLU A 30 -2.66 0.40 8.17
N LYS A 31 -2.00 -0.74 8.20
CA LYS A 31 -2.58 -1.98 8.73
C LYS A 31 -3.03 -1.82 10.18
N THR A 32 -2.19 -1.22 11.02
CA THR A 32 -2.52 -0.94 12.41
C THR A 32 -3.72 0.01 12.52
N ALA A 33 -3.74 1.08 11.73
CA ALA A 33 -4.85 2.04 11.69
C ALA A 33 -6.16 1.38 11.23
N LEU A 34 -6.10 0.55 10.20
CA LEU A 34 -7.26 -0.15 9.64
C LEU A 34 -7.84 -1.20 10.60
N THR A 35 -7.03 -1.78 11.47
CA THR A 35 -7.47 -2.75 12.49
C THR A 35 -7.83 -2.10 13.81
N GLY A 36 -7.61 -0.79 13.95
CA GLY A 36 -8.00 0.01 15.10
C GLY A 36 -9.37 0.68 14.92
N ASP A 37 -9.73 1.53 15.90
CA ASP A 37 -11.04 2.20 15.96
C ASP A 37 -11.00 3.68 15.55
N SER A 38 -9.82 4.22 15.25
CA SER A 38 -9.64 5.64 14.95
C SER A 38 -9.71 5.92 13.44
N SER A 39 -10.76 6.57 12.99
CA SER A 39 -10.88 7.09 11.63
C SER A 39 -9.82 8.15 11.32
N ARG A 40 -9.45 8.96 12.34
CA ARG A 40 -8.39 9.97 12.22
C ARG A 40 -7.04 9.35 11.92
N ALA A 41 -6.71 8.23 12.57
CA ALA A 41 -5.46 7.51 12.29
C ALA A 41 -5.42 7.00 10.84
N VAL A 42 -6.54 6.52 10.32
CA VAL A 42 -6.65 6.09 8.92
C VAL A 42 -6.45 7.27 7.97
N GLU A 43 -7.09 8.41 8.22
CA GLU A 43 -6.95 9.61 7.39
C GLU A 43 -5.52 10.16 7.38
N GLU A 44 -4.89 10.28 8.55
CA GLU A 44 -3.50 10.75 8.67
C GLU A 44 -2.53 9.81 7.94
N ASN A 45 -2.73 8.51 8.07
CA ASN A 45 -1.91 7.52 7.39
C ASN A 45 -2.11 7.55 5.87
N THR A 46 -3.34 7.71 5.40
CA THR A 46 -3.64 7.84 3.97
C THR A 46 -2.95 9.06 3.37
N ALA A 47 -2.98 10.19 4.07
CA ALA A 47 -2.28 11.41 3.63
C ALA A 47 -0.77 11.20 3.53
N GLU A 48 -0.17 10.51 4.50
CA GLU A 48 1.26 10.17 4.48
C GLU A 48 1.60 9.22 3.32
N LYS A 49 0.78 8.20 3.11
CA LYS A 49 0.95 7.25 1.99
C LYS A 49 0.95 7.96 0.64
N ILE A 50 0.05 8.90 0.42
CA ILE A 50 -0.03 9.69 -0.81
C ILE A 50 1.25 10.51 -1.01
N ARG A 51 1.74 11.18 0.03
CA ARG A 51 2.99 11.95 -0.04
C ARG A 51 4.19 11.10 -0.41
N VAL A 52 4.31 9.94 0.20
CA VAL A 52 5.41 9.01 -0.06
C VAL A 52 5.34 8.47 -1.50
N LEU A 53 4.15 8.09 -1.96
CA LEU A 53 3.94 7.60 -3.33
C LEU A 53 4.26 8.67 -4.38
N GLU A 54 3.87 9.91 -4.16
CA GLU A 54 4.20 11.03 -5.05
C GLU A 54 5.72 11.28 -5.11
N ALA A 55 6.41 11.19 -3.97
CA ALA A 55 7.85 11.34 -3.91
C ALA A 55 8.58 10.20 -4.65
N ILE A 56 8.11 8.97 -4.50
CA ILE A 56 8.64 7.80 -5.23
C ILE A 56 8.44 7.97 -6.73
N GLU A 57 7.25 8.37 -7.16
CA GLU A 57 6.93 8.58 -8.58
C GLU A 57 7.85 9.62 -9.21
N LYS A 58 8.11 10.71 -8.51
CA LYS A 58 9.03 11.75 -8.99
C LYS A 58 10.44 11.22 -9.21
N LEU A 59 10.99 10.45 -8.27
CA LEU A 59 12.31 9.86 -8.42
C LEU A 59 12.35 8.80 -9.53
N ASP A 60 11.31 8.02 -9.67
CA ASP A 60 11.17 7.03 -10.74
C ASP A 60 11.20 7.70 -12.12
N GLN A 61 10.52 8.82 -12.28
CA GLN A 61 10.55 9.62 -13.51
C GLN A 61 11.95 10.16 -13.80
N GLU A 62 12.65 10.69 -12.81
CA GLU A 62 14.02 11.17 -12.96
C GLU A 62 14.97 10.04 -13.37
N ARG A 63 14.84 8.88 -12.72
CA ARG A 63 15.66 7.70 -13.05
C ARG A 63 15.40 7.20 -14.47
N ARG A 64 14.14 7.10 -14.87
CA ARG A 64 13.75 6.69 -16.24
C ARG A 64 14.30 7.65 -17.27
N ALA A 65 14.22 8.95 -17.03
CA ALA A 65 14.76 9.97 -17.92
C ALA A 65 16.28 9.82 -18.07
N LEU A 66 16.99 9.58 -16.98
CA LEU A 66 18.44 9.36 -17.00
C LEU A 66 18.81 8.09 -17.78
N CYS A 67 18.06 7.00 -17.59
CA CYS A 67 18.30 5.74 -18.30
C CYS A 67 17.97 5.82 -19.79
N ALA A 68 17.01 6.66 -20.18
CA ALA A 68 16.65 6.90 -21.59
C ALA A 68 17.59 7.87 -22.31
N SER A 69 18.45 8.59 -21.59
CA SER A 69 19.39 9.53 -22.16
C SER A 69 20.45 8.81 -23.01
N PRO A 70 20.95 9.45 -24.10
CA PRO A 70 22.10 8.94 -24.87
C PRO A 70 23.37 8.75 -24.03
N THR A 71 23.46 9.45 -22.90
CA THR A 71 24.55 9.33 -21.93
C THR A 71 24.24 8.34 -20.79
N SER A 72 23.29 7.43 -21.02
CA SER A 72 22.93 6.41 -20.03
C SER A 72 24.16 5.67 -19.52
N PRO A 73 24.29 5.51 -18.18
CA PRO A 73 25.50 4.95 -17.58
C PRO A 73 25.66 3.43 -17.79
N GLY A 74 24.69 2.76 -18.40
CA GLY A 74 24.70 1.30 -18.52
C GLY A 74 24.48 0.60 -17.18
N ILE A 75 24.53 -0.73 -17.20
CA ILE A 75 24.32 -1.56 -16.02
C ILE A 75 25.68 -1.95 -15.42
N ALA A 76 26.12 -1.19 -14.41
CA ALA A 76 27.25 -1.59 -13.56
C ALA A 76 26.76 -2.51 -12.42
N ALA A 77 27.66 -3.30 -11.85
CA ALA A 77 27.33 -4.19 -10.71
C ALA A 77 26.70 -3.45 -9.53
N SER A 78 27.20 -2.26 -9.20
CA SER A 78 26.66 -1.41 -8.14
C SER A 78 25.23 -0.92 -8.41
N VAL A 79 24.90 -0.66 -9.66
CA VAL A 79 23.54 -0.28 -10.10
C VAL A 79 22.62 -1.51 -10.03
N ALA A 80 23.06 -2.65 -10.51
CA ALA A 80 22.29 -3.89 -10.49
C ALA A 80 21.95 -4.33 -9.07
N GLU A 81 22.87 -4.18 -8.13
CA GLU A 81 22.67 -4.50 -6.71
C GLU A 81 21.62 -3.58 -6.07
N ARG A 82 21.70 -2.27 -6.31
CA ARG A 82 20.72 -1.30 -5.83
C ARG A 82 19.34 -1.56 -6.42
N TRP A 83 19.28 -1.84 -7.70
CA TRP A 83 18.03 -2.20 -8.38
C TRP A 83 17.38 -3.41 -7.75
N ARG A 84 18.16 -4.44 -7.46
CA ARG A 84 17.68 -5.66 -6.80
C ARG A 84 17.13 -5.36 -5.41
N SER A 85 17.86 -4.54 -4.62
CA SER A 85 17.39 -4.09 -3.30
C SER A 85 16.07 -3.31 -3.38
N LEU A 86 15.95 -2.41 -4.36
CA LEU A 86 14.70 -1.65 -4.58
C LEU A 86 13.55 -2.58 -4.93
N MET A 87 13.77 -3.53 -5.83
CA MET A 87 12.73 -4.50 -6.22
C MET A 87 12.28 -5.37 -5.05
N ASP A 88 13.19 -5.79 -4.19
CA ASP A 88 12.87 -6.58 -3.00
C ASP A 88 11.98 -5.79 -2.02
N VAL A 89 12.32 -4.53 -1.74
CA VAL A 89 11.52 -3.68 -0.86
C VAL A 89 10.15 -3.41 -1.48
N MET A 90 10.10 -3.11 -2.77
CA MET A 90 8.84 -2.84 -3.48
C MET A 90 7.94 -4.07 -3.56
N ALA A 91 8.50 -5.27 -3.69
CA ALA A 91 7.73 -6.51 -3.63
C ALA A 91 7.06 -6.70 -2.27
N GLY A 92 7.76 -6.39 -1.18
CA GLY A 92 7.19 -6.37 0.17
C GLY A 92 6.08 -5.33 0.33
N CYS A 93 6.27 -4.14 -0.22
CA CYS A 93 5.24 -3.08 -0.25
C CYS A 93 3.99 -3.52 -1.02
N ARG A 94 4.16 -4.16 -2.16
CA ARG A 94 3.03 -4.70 -2.94
C ARG A 94 2.20 -5.68 -2.11
N THR A 95 2.86 -6.64 -1.48
CA THR A 95 2.19 -7.63 -0.61
C THR A 95 1.46 -6.95 0.54
N ALA A 96 2.10 -6.02 1.24
CA ALA A 96 1.49 -5.28 2.33
C ALA A 96 0.27 -4.46 1.85
N ASN A 97 0.37 -3.83 0.70
CA ASN A 97 -0.73 -3.06 0.11
C ASN A 97 -1.92 -3.96 -0.27
N GLU A 98 -1.66 -5.15 -0.80
CA GLU A 98 -2.70 -6.13 -1.11
C GLU A 98 -3.42 -6.61 0.15
N VAL A 99 -2.69 -6.89 1.23
CA VAL A 99 -3.26 -7.26 2.53
C VAL A 99 -4.14 -6.13 3.07
N ASN A 100 -3.65 -4.90 3.05
CA ASN A 100 -4.40 -3.73 3.52
C ASN A 100 -5.66 -3.50 2.68
N GLY A 101 -5.56 -3.68 1.36
CA GLY A 101 -6.70 -3.60 0.45
C GLY A 101 -7.78 -4.64 0.78
N HIS A 102 -7.36 -5.84 1.13
CA HIS A 102 -8.28 -6.90 1.56
C HIS A 102 -8.99 -6.54 2.88
N ILE A 103 -8.27 -5.99 3.86
CA ILE A 103 -8.85 -5.51 5.11
C ILE A 103 -9.91 -4.43 4.85
N ILE A 104 -9.61 -3.47 3.98
CA ILE A 104 -10.56 -2.42 3.58
C ILE A 104 -11.82 -3.04 2.95
N HIS A 105 -11.64 -4.00 2.05
CA HIS A 105 -12.75 -4.66 1.38
C HIS A 105 -13.67 -5.40 2.37
N VAL A 106 -13.10 -6.17 3.27
CA VAL A 106 -13.85 -6.89 4.31
C VAL A 106 -14.62 -5.92 5.21
N ARG A 107 -13.98 -4.84 5.67
CA ARG A 107 -14.63 -3.83 6.50
C ARG A 107 -15.80 -3.13 5.80
N ARG A 108 -15.63 -2.77 4.53
CA ARG A 108 -16.70 -2.16 3.74
C ARG A 108 -17.88 -3.11 3.59
N HIS A 109 -17.61 -4.39 3.39
CA HIS A 109 -18.65 -5.41 3.29
C HIS A 109 -19.43 -5.54 4.60
N GLN A 110 -18.74 -5.59 5.74
CA GLN A 110 -19.35 -5.65 7.06
C GLN A 110 -20.21 -4.43 7.36
N ILE A 111 -19.75 -3.22 7.01
CA ILE A 111 -20.51 -1.98 7.17
C ILE A 111 -21.78 -2.01 6.35
N ARG A 112 -21.73 -2.48 5.10
CA ARG A 112 -22.91 -2.62 4.24
C ARG A 112 -23.91 -3.60 4.85
N GLN A 113 -23.45 -4.75 5.35
CA GLN A 113 -24.32 -5.71 6.03
C GLN A 113 -24.99 -5.08 7.26
N LEU A 114 -24.23 -4.32 8.05
CA LEU A 114 -24.79 -3.63 9.22
C LEU A 114 -25.85 -2.60 8.82
N ILE A 115 -25.61 -1.82 7.76
CA ILE A 115 -26.58 -0.86 7.22
C ILE A 115 -27.85 -1.58 6.74
N ASP A 116 -27.70 -2.71 6.04
CA ASP A 116 -28.83 -3.51 5.57
C ASP A 116 -29.66 -4.04 6.75
N ILE A 117 -29.00 -4.52 7.82
CA ILE A 117 -29.68 -4.94 9.05
C ILE A 117 -30.46 -3.82 9.68
N VAL A 118 -29.86 -2.62 9.82
CA VAL A 118 -30.50 -1.44 10.43
C VAL A 118 -31.68 -0.96 9.59
N ARG A 119 -31.60 -1.07 8.27
CA ARG A 119 -32.68 -0.68 7.35
C ARG A 119 -33.76 -1.75 7.16
N GLY A 120 -33.64 -2.91 7.81
CA GLY A 120 -34.56 -4.02 7.63
C GLY A 120 -34.47 -4.67 6.24
N GLY A 121 -33.28 -4.70 5.64
CA GLY A 121 -33.04 -5.25 4.31
C GLY A 121 -33.33 -6.75 4.19
N PRO A 122 -33.40 -7.28 2.94
CA PRO A 122 -33.79 -8.66 2.65
C PRO A 122 -32.90 -9.71 3.33
N SER A 123 -31.64 -9.39 3.58
CA SER A 123 -30.68 -10.27 4.23
C SER A 123 -30.99 -10.56 5.71
N VAL A 124 -31.81 -9.69 6.35
CA VAL A 124 -32.23 -9.83 7.75
C VAL A 124 -33.57 -10.57 7.86
N THR A 125 -34.46 -10.33 6.87
CA THR A 125 -35.85 -10.83 6.88
C THR A 125 -35.99 -12.21 6.29
N TYR A 126 -34.97 -12.70 5.57
CA TYR A 126 -35.05 -13.97 4.87
C TYR A 126 -33.95 -14.93 5.27
N ASP A 127 -34.12 -15.51 6.46
CA ASP A 127 -33.50 -16.80 6.79
C ASP A 127 -34.59 -17.72 7.34
N PRO A 128 -34.97 -18.76 6.58
CA PRO A 128 -35.98 -19.73 7.06
C PRO A 128 -35.56 -20.42 8.37
N GLN A 129 -34.31 -20.29 8.77
CA GLN A 129 -33.74 -20.90 9.96
C GLN A 129 -33.52 -19.93 11.11
N GLY A 130 -33.78 -18.62 10.94
CA GLY A 130 -33.62 -17.58 11.97
C GLY A 130 -32.17 -17.34 12.41
N LYS A 131 -31.20 -17.75 11.59
CA LYS A 131 -29.77 -17.72 11.95
C LYS A 131 -28.99 -16.56 11.34
N THR A 132 -29.57 -15.81 10.41
CA THR A 132 -28.84 -14.80 9.63
C THR A 132 -28.40 -13.62 10.48
N PHE A 133 -29.28 -13.14 11.37
CA PHE A 133 -28.98 -12.02 12.26
C PHE A 133 -27.85 -12.36 13.25
N ALA A 134 -27.96 -13.50 13.92
CA ALA A 134 -26.95 -13.96 14.86
C ALA A 134 -25.62 -14.28 14.19
N ARG A 135 -25.65 -14.75 12.94
CA ARG A 135 -24.45 -14.98 12.14
C ARG A 135 -23.77 -13.68 11.73
N ALA A 136 -24.53 -12.70 11.25
CA ALA A 136 -24.01 -11.39 10.89
C ALA A 136 -23.35 -10.68 12.09
N LEU A 137 -23.98 -10.73 13.27
CA LEU A 137 -23.41 -10.18 14.50
C LEU A 137 -22.12 -10.90 14.92
N ARG A 138 -22.05 -12.21 14.77
CA ARG A 138 -20.83 -12.97 15.06
C ARG A 138 -19.69 -12.68 14.10
N GLU A 139 -19.99 -12.48 12.84
CA GLU A 139 -18.99 -12.10 11.82
C GLU A 139 -18.44 -10.70 12.09
N LEU A 140 -19.30 -9.76 12.46
CA LEU A 140 -18.89 -8.40 12.88
C LEU A 140 -18.00 -8.41 14.13
N ALA A 141 -18.31 -9.26 15.09
CA ALA A 141 -17.53 -9.37 16.32
C ALA A 141 -16.14 -10.00 16.12
N ARG A 142 -15.93 -10.74 15.03
CA ARG A 142 -14.66 -11.39 14.69
C ARG A 142 -13.74 -10.51 13.82
N ALA A 143 -14.23 -9.41 13.33
CA ALA A 143 -13.47 -8.45 12.58
C ALA A 143 -12.82 -7.42 13.49
#